data_f5e4bf062fd0849d6ecdfdb0451c2249
#
_entry.id   f5e4bf062fd0849d6ecdfdb0451c2249
#
_cell.length_a   1.000
_cell.length_b   1.000
_cell.length_c   1.000
_cell.angle_alpha   90.00
_cell.angle_beta   90.00
_cell.angle_gamma   90.00
#
_symmetry.space_group_name_H-M   'P 1'
#
loop_
_entity.id
_entity.type
_entity.pdbx_description
1 polymer ?
#
loop_
_entity_poly.entity_id
_entity_poly.type
_entity_poly.pdbx_seq_one_letter_code
_entity_poly.pdbx_strand_id
1 'polypeptide(L)'
;MRVGPSSRGGVKPIRIQVAQYDRAAPRGTGHIKAGLNYAMSLYPTMEAHRAGFAENIYLDPSTHTYVEETGGANVLFVDKDNNLIVPKSNSILPSVTRRSLVYVGEHYLGLKVIERQVKFSEVKDMKECALCGTAAVLAPVGMIHSEDGDIYFPSGMDKIGEISGKIRETLLKIQSCEIEAPEGWIRRIL
;
A
#
# COMPACT_ATOMS: atom_id res chain seq x y z
N MET A 1 -22.59 -0.35 7.44
CA MET A 1 -21.11 -0.34 7.43
C MET A 1 -20.64 -0.39 8.87
N ARG A 2 -20.01 -1.48 9.34
CA ARG A 2 -19.46 -1.53 10.70
C ARG A 2 -18.16 -0.73 10.70
N VAL A 3 -18.15 0.43 11.30
CA VAL A 3 -16.92 1.11 11.70
C VAL A 3 -16.40 0.34 12.93
N GLY A 4 -15.54 -0.63 12.71
CA GLY A 4 -14.94 -1.41 13.80
C GLY A 4 -13.98 -0.55 14.64
N PRO A 5 -13.73 -0.91 15.90
CA PRO A 5 -12.83 -0.18 16.80
C PRO A 5 -11.35 -0.26 16.43
N SER A 6 -11.00 -0.81 15.27
CA SER A 6 -9.62 -1.04 14.83
C SER A 6 -8.81 0.23 14.47
N SER A 7 -9.45 1.40 14.43
CA SER A 7 -8.76 2.64 14.04
C SER A 7 -8.06 3.37 15.20
N ARG A 8 -8.32 3.02 16.46
CA ARG A 8 -7.71 3.66 17.64
C ARG A 8 -6.63 2.84 18.34
N GLY A 9 -6.53 1.55 18.06
CA GLY A 9 -5.40 0.70 18.47
C GLY A 9 -4.36 0.69 17.35
N GLY A 10 -3.07 0.81 17.67
CA GLY A 10 -1.99 0.85 16.69
C GLY A 10 -2.10 -0.27 15.64
N VAL A 11 -1.83 0.05 14.39
CA VAL A 11 -1.86 -0.93 13.29
C VAL A 11 -0.60 -1.78 13.38
N LYS A 12 -0.75 -3.08 13.56
CA LYS A 12 0.39 -4.01 13.58
C LYS A 12 0.88 -4.26 12.16
N PRO A 13 2.21 -4.34 11.95
CA PRO A 13 2.77 -4.74 10.68
C PRO A 13 2.31 -6.14 10.26
N ILE A 14 2.13 -6.30 8.95
CA ILE A 14 1.71 -7.57 8.36
C ILE A 14 2.85 -8.21 7.59
N ARG A 15 2.73 -9.53 7.37
CA ARG A 15 3.57 -10.32 6.49
C ARG A 15 2.83 -10.52 5.19
N ILE A 16 3.50 -10.26 4.07
CA ILE A 16 2.96 -10.51 2.74
C ILE A 16 3.93 -11.37 1.93
N GLN A 17 3.48 -11.93 0.82
CA GLN A 17 4.34 -12.70 -0.08
C GLN A 17 4.23 -12.19 -1.52
N VAL A 18 5.24 -12.45 -2.33
CA VAL A 18 5.17 -12.24 -3.78
C VAL A 18 4.26 -13.32 -4.37
N ALA A 19 3.27 -12.90 -5.15
CA ALA A 19 2.37 -13.82 -5.81
C ALA A 19 3.07 -14.59 -6.94
N GLN A 20 2.74 -15.88 -7.05
CA GLN A 20 3.10 -16.74 -8.18
C GLN A 20 2.16 -16.54 -9.40
N TYR A 21 1.16 -15.70 -9.27
CA TYR A 21 0.08 -15.46 -10.21
C TYR A 21 0.05 -13.99 -10.62
N ASP A 22 -0.55 -13.71 -11.76
CA ASP A 22 -0.83 -12.34 -12.20
C ASP A 22 -2.11 -11.83 -11.56
N ARG A 23 -2.13 -10.54 -11.18
CA ARG A 23 -3.33 -9.87 -10.70
C ARG A 23 -4.27 -9.49 -11.84
N ALA A 24 -3.71 -9.10 -12.97
CA ALA A 24 -4.43 -8.66 -14.16
C ALA A 24 -3.60 -8.95 -15.41
N ALA A 25 -4.24 -9.02 -16.58
CA ALA A 25 -3.55 -9.18 -17.85
C ALA A 25 -2.62 -7.99 -18.16
N PRO A 26 -1.51 -8.18 -18.89
CA PRO A 26 -0.51 -7.14 -19.18
C PRO A 26 -1.09 -5.87 -19.83
N ARG A 27 -2.06 -6.05 -20.71
CA ARG A 27 -2.78 -4.96 -21.42
C ARG A 27 -4.27 -5.02 -21.12
N GLY A 28 -4.60 -5.37 -19.89
CA GLY A 28 -5.98 -5.56 -19.43
C GLY A 28 -6.54 -4.36 -18.68
N THR A 29 -7.44 -4.67 -17.77
CA THR A 29 -8.24 -3.72 -17.00
C THR A 29 -7.77 -3.55 -15.57
N GLY A 30 -6.50 -3.83 -15.27
CA GLY A 30 -5.95 -3.75 -13.91
C GLY A 30 -6.18 -2.41 -13.22
N HIS A 31 -6.16 -1.31 -13.97
CA HIS A 31 -6.44 0.04 -13.48
C HIS A 31 -7.94 0.31 -13.22
N ILE A 32 -8.82 -0.60 -13.58
CA ILE A 32 -10.27 -0.45 -13.37
C ILE A 32 -10.69 -1.28 -12.16
N LYS A 33 -11.58 -0.74 -11.32
CA LYS A 33 -12.15 -1.46 -10.19
C LYS A 33 -13.20 -2.47 -10.66
N ALA A 34 -12.76 -3.47 -11.43
CA ALA A 34 -13.60 -4.49 -12.05
C ALA A 34 -13.55 -5.80 -11.30
N GLY A 35 -14.69 -6.47 -11.13
CA GLY A 35 -14.81 -7.74 -10.39
C GLY A 35 -13.89 -8.85 -10.89
N LEU A 36 -13.58 -8.87 -12.19
CA LEU A 36 -12.68 -9.87 -12.78
C LEU A 36 -11.25 -9.81 -12.20
N ASN A 37 -10.72 -8.61 -11.88
CA ASN A 37 -9.40 -8.46 -11.26
C ASN A 37 -9.38 -9.04 -9.84
N TYR A 38 -10.48 -8.88 -9.10
CA TYR A 38 -10.62 -9.46 -7.76
C TYR A 38 -10.85 -10.97 -7.80
N ALA A 39 -11.58 -11.46 -8.79
CA ALA A 39 -11.74 -12.90 -9.00
C ALA A 39 -10.40 -13.60 -9.26
N MET A 40 -9.51 -12.99 -10.07
CA MET A 40 -8.17 -13.51 -10.33
C MET A 40 -7.32 -13.58 -9.05
N SER A 41 -7.44 -12.63 -8.15
CA SER A 41 -6.66 -12.60 -6.91
C SER A 41 -7.24 -13.46 -5.79
N LEU A 42 -8.48 -13.96 -5.91
CA LEU A 42 -9.16 -14.70 -4.84
C LEU A 42 -8.43 -15.99 -4.46
N TYR A 43 -8.11 -16.82 -5.45
CA TYR A 43 -7.39 -18.08 -5.21
C TYR A 43 -5.98 -17.84 -4.63
N PRO A 44 -5.13 -16.99 -5.22
CA PRO A 44 -3.83 -16.64 -4.65
C PRO A 44 -3.92 -16.08 -3.21
N THR A 45 -4.93 -15.27 -2.91
CA THR A 45 -5.14 -14.74 -1.56
C THR A 45 -5.46 -15.86 -0.56
N MET A 46 -6.28 -16.84 -0.96
CA MET A 46 -6.57 -17.99 -0.09
C MET A 46 -5.31 -18.84 0.18
N GLU A 47 -4.45 -19.04 -0.82
CA GLU A 47 -3.17 -19.74 -0.65
C GLU A 47 -2.23 -18.97 0.28
N ALA A 48 -2.12 -17.62 0.10
CA ALA A 48 -1.34 -16.78 0.99
C ALA A 48 -1.80 -16.90 2.45
N HIS A 49 -3.11 -16.84 2.69
CA HIS A 49 -3.67 -16.98 4.05
C HIS A 49 -3.37 -18.35 4.66
N ARG A 50 -3.46 -19.45 3.89
CA ARG A 50 -3.09 -20.80 4.34
C ARG A 50 -1.61 -20.90 4.72
N ALA A 51 -0.76 -20.17 3.99
CA ALA A 51 0.68 -20.08 4.27
C ALA A 51 1.04 -19.09 5.39
N GLY A 52 0.04 -18.39 5.99
CA GLY A 52 0.23 -17.46 7.10
C GLY A 52 0.60 -16.04 6.69
N PHE A 53 0.40 -15.68 5.42
CA PHE A 53 0.56 -14.31 4.93
C PHE A 53 -0.78 -13.59 4.87
N ALA A 54 -0.77 -12.27 5.11
CA ALA A 54 -1.98 -11.46 5.11
C ALA A 54 -2.46 -11.09 3.71
N GLU A 55 -1.54 -11.04 2.73
CA GLU A 55 -1.83 -10.57 1.37
C GLU A 55 -0.71 -11.00 0.40
N ASN A 56 -0.99 -10.93 -0.91
CA ASN A 56 -0.01 -11.05 -1.98
C ASN A 56 0.35 -9.69 -2.54
N ILE A 57 1.64 -9.44 -2.76
CA ILE A 57 2.11 -8.37 -3.64
C ILE A 57 2.32 -8.94 -5.04
N TYR A 58 1.83 -8.25 -6.05
CA TYR A 58 1.91 -8.67 -7.45
C TYR A 58 3.00 -7.90 -8.18
N LEU A 59 3.67 -8.57 -9.09
CA LEU A 59 4.59 -7.97 -10.04
C LEU A 59 3.90 -7.77 -11.38
N ASP A 60 4.52 -6.98 -12.25
CA ASP A 60 3.99 -6.74 -13.58
C ASP A 60 3.88 -8.06 -14.38
N PRO A 61 2.75 -8.33 -15.02
CA PRO A 61 2.50 -9.63 -15.66
C PRO A 61 3.28 -9.83 -16.96
N SER A 62 4.02 -8.82 -17.45
CA SER A 62 4.82 -8.94 -18.67
C SER A 62 6.23 -9.43 -18.41
N THR A 63 6.85 -8.99 -17.31
CA THR A 63 8.26 -9.28 -17.02
C THR A 63 8.52 -9.81 -15.63
N HIS A 64 7.51 -9.78 -14.75
CA HIS A 64 7.60 -10.12 -13.33
C HIS A 64 8.79 -9.43 -12.63
N THR A 65 9.05 -8.18 -13.03
CA THR A 65 10.19 -7.41 -12.56
C THR A 65 9.78 -6.24 -11.67
N TYR A 66 8.66 -5.59 -12.01
CA TYR A 66 8.24 -4.36 -11.35
C TYR A 66 7.07 -4.59 -10.41
N VAL A 67 7.15 -3.98 -9.23
CA VAL A 67 6.07 -4.00 -8.26
C VAL A 67 4.86 -3.25 -8.81
N GLU A 68 3.68 -3.85 -8.70
CA GLU A 68 2.40 -3.20 -8.98
C GLU A 68 1.65 -2.90 -7.68
N GLU A 69 0.71 -3.73 -7.30
CA GLU A 69 -0.11 -3.56 -6.11
C GLU A 69 -0.47 -4.92 -5.50
N THR A 70 -1.24 -4.94 -4.43
CA THR A 70 -1.79 -6.19 -3.87
C THR A 70 -3.17 -6.51 -4.46
N GLY A 71 -3.77 -7.62 -4.04
CA GLY A 71 -5.13 -7.99 -4.46
C GLY A 71 -6.17 -6.94 -4.10
N GLY A 72 -6.02 -6.23 -2.98
CA GLY A 72 -7.01 -5.29 -2.46
C GLY A 72 -6.49 -3.89 -2.11
N ALA A 73 -5.20 -3.61 -2.24
CA ALA A 73 -4.59 -2.35 -1.79
C ALA A 73 -3.41 -1.94 -2.67
N ASN A 74 -3.17 -0.63 -2.78
CA ASN A 74 -1.94 -0.12 -3.40
C ASN A 74 -0.76 -0.25 -2.43
N VAL A 75 0.45 -0.22 -2.97
CA VAL A 75 1.71 -0.29 -2.20
C VAL A 75 2.39 1.07 -2.22
N LEU A 76 2.99 1.43 -1.10
CA LEU A 76 3.86 2.59 -0.93
C LEU A 76 5.17 2.13 -0.27
N PHE A 77 6.27 2.75 -0.65
CA PHE A 77 7.56 2.54 -0.01
C PHE A 77 8.13 3.86 0.49
N VAL A 78 9.03 3.77 1.46
CA VAL A 78 9.91 4.88 1.84
C VAL A 78 11.34 4.44 1.62
N ASP A 79 12.11 5.21 0.88
CA ASP A 79 13.53 4.92 0.66
C ASP A 79 14.40 5.38 1.85
N LYS A 80 15.71 5.12 1.76
CA LYS A 80 16.69 5.49 2.80
C LYS A 80 16.84 7.01 2.97
N ASP A 81 16.50 7.79 1.95
CA ASP A 81 16.54 9.27 1.99
C ASP A 81 15.20 9.88 2.49
N ASN A 82 14.28 9.04 2.95
CA ASN A 82 12.92 9.39 3.38
C ASN A 82 12.02 9.93 2.25
N ASN A 83 12.33 9.65 0.99
CA ASN A 83 11.41 9.93 -0.10
C ASN A 83 10.25 8.92 -0.09
N LEU A 84 9.06 9.40 -0.38
CA LEU A 84 7.88 8.53 -0.58
C LEU A 84 7.90 8.00 -2.02
N ILE A 85 8.12 6.70 -2.18
CA ILE A 85 8.18 6.02 -3.47
C ILE A 85 6.83 5.38 -3.77
N VAL A 86 6.26 5.75 -4.91
CA VAL A 86 4.95 5.29 -5.35
C VAL A 86 5.09 4.46 -6.62
N PRO A 87 4.82 3.16 -6.60
CA PRO A 87 4.84 2.33 -7.81
C PRO A 87 3.87 2.87 -8.86
N LYS A 88 4.35 2.95 -10.09
CA LYS A 88 3.59 3.45 -11.24
C LYS A 88 3.53 2.40 -12.34
N SER A 89 2.32 2.02 -12.74
CA SER A 89 2.02 1.12 -13.84
C SER A 89 0.64 1.46 -14.39
N ASN A 90 0.41 1.14 -15.66
CA ASN A 90 -0.92 1.26 -16.28
C ASN A 90 -1.91 0.20 -15.78
N SER A 91 -1.46 -0.76 -14.99
CA SER A 91 -2.27 -1.84 -14.41
C SER A 91 -2.69 -1.56 -12.96
N ILE A 92 -2.11 -0.56 -12.31
CA ILE A 92 -2.41 -0.22 -10.92
C ILE A 92 -3.71 0.60 -10.82
N LEU A 93 -4.59 0.24 -9.88
CA LEU A 93 -5.79 1.00 -9.59
C LEU A 93 -5.44 2.41 -9.09
N PRO A 94 -5.99 3.49 -9.70
CA PRO A 94 -5.76 4.87 -9.26
C PRO A 94 -6.54 5.19 -7.98
N SER A 95 -6.07 4.69 -6.86
CA SER A 95 -6.71 4.78 -5.54
C SER A 95 -6.84 6.23 -5.04
N VAL A 96 -8.03 6.60 -4.56
CA VAL A 96 -8.26 7.89 -3.88
C VAL A 96 -7.41 7.96 -2.61
N THR A 97 -7.38 6.91 -1.80
CA THR A 97 -6.58 6.87 -0.57
C THR A 97 -5.09 7.06 -0.87
N ARG A 98 -4.54 6.40 -1.90
CA ARG A 98 -3.15 6.60 -2.31
C ARG A 98 -2.89 8.07 -2.64
N ARG A 99 -3.73 8.70 -3.46
CA ARG A 99 -3.60 10.12 -3.82
C ARG A 99 -3.67 11.03 -2.60
N SER A 100 -4.55 10.72 -1.63
CA SER A 100 -4.64 11.47 -0.38
C SER A 100 -3.38 11.34 0.46
N LEU A 101 -2.80 10.13 0.58
CA LEU A 101 -1.56 9.90 1.33
C LEU A 101 -0.36 10.58 0.67
N VAL A 102 -0.29 10.57 -0.68
CA VAL A 102 0.72 11.30 -1.46
C VAL A 102 0.62 12.80 -1.18
N TYR A 103 -0.59 13.36 -1.30
CA TYR A 103 -0.83 14.78 -1.01
C TYR A 103 -0.41 15.16 0.43
N VAL A 104 -0.78 14.33 1.40
CA VAL A 104 -0.38 14.54 2.80
C VAL A 104 1.14 14.48 2.96
N GLY A 105 1.79 13.53 2.30
CA GLY A 105 3.25 13.42 2.31
C GLY A 105 3.92 14.70 1.81
N GLU A 106 3.48 15.22 0.67
CA GLU A 106 4.05 16.43 0.06
C GLU A 106 3.74 17.70 0.84
N HIS A 107 2.44 17.95 1.14
CA HIS A 107 1.98 19.28 1.58
C HIS A 107 1.97 19.44 3.10
N TYR A 108 1.83 18.36 3.86
CA TYR A 108 1.81 18.42 5.33
C TYR A 108 3.13 18.01 5.96
N LEU A 109 3.85 17.10 5.31
CA LEU A 109 5.09 16.55 5.88
C LEU A 109 6.35 16.97 5.10
N GLY A 110 6.20 17.67 3.98
CA GLY A 110 7.33 18.14 3.16
C GLY A 110 8.16 17.03 2.54
N LEU A 111 7.58 15.85 2.34
CA LEU A 111 8.29 14.72 1.74
C LEU A 111 8.44 14.91 0.23
N LYS A 112 9.58 14.49 -0.29
CA LYS A 112 9.72 14.31 -1.72
C LYS A 112 8.99 13.04 -2.15
N VAL A 113 8.03 13.17 -3.08
CA VAL A 113 7.32 12.03 -3.65
C VAL A 113 7.89 11.69 -5.02
N ILE A 114 8.12 10.40 -5.28
CA ILE A 114 8.67 9.90 -6.53
C ILE A 114 7.76 8.80 -7.06
N GLU A 115 6.94 9.12 -8.08
CA GLU A 115 6.14 8.14 -8.80
C GLU A 115 6.94 7.53 -9.95
N ARG A 116 7.24 6.24 -9.88
CA ARG A 116 8.03 5.53 -10.89
C ARG A 116 7.75 4.03 -10.89
N GLN A 117 8.22 3.33 -11.90
CA GLN A 117 8.36 1.88 -11.81
C GLN A 117 9.37 1.53 -10.70
N VAL A 118 9.06 0.52 -9.90
CA VAL A 118 9.88 0.04 -8.79
C VAL A 118 10.26 -1.41 -9.08
N LYS A 119 11.53 -1.69 -9.30
CA LYS A 119 11.98 -3.08 -9.47
C LYS A 119 11.85 -3.82 -8.14
N PHE A 120 11.37 -5.06 -8.16
CA PHE A 120 11.30 -5.85 -6.94
C PHE A 120 12.68 -6.05 -6.28
N SER A 121 13.73 -6.19 -7.08
CA SER A 121 15.11 -6.32 -6.60
C SER A 121 15.63 -5.14 -5.76
N GLU A 122 15.04 -3.94 -5.90
CA GLU A 122 15.40 -2.76 -5.10
C GLU A 122 14.58 -2.62 -3.80
N VAL A 123 13.54 -3.44 -3.61
CA VAL A 123 12.67 -3.36 -2.41
C VAL A 123 13.43 -3.66 -1.12
N LYS A 124 14.46 -4.50 -1.19
CA LYS A 124 15.36 -4.80 -0.05
C LYS A 124 16.12 -3.57 0.47
N ASP A 125 16.28 -2.54 -0.34
CA ASP A 125 16.95 -1.29 0.02
C ASP A 125 15.98 -0.21 0.53
N MET A 126 14.68 -0.50 0.56
CA MET A 126 13.66 0.40 1.09
C MET A 126 13.62 0.36 2.63
N LYS A 127 13.35 1.50 3.22
CA LYS A 127 13.27 1.68 4.68
C LYS A 127 11.93 1.27 5.25
N GLU A 128 10.85 1.51 4.51
CA GLU A 128 9.48 1.17 4.90
C GLU A 128 8.68 0.66 3.71
N CYS A 129 7.70 -0.19 4.01
CA CYS A 129 6.67 -0.62 3.07
C CYS A 129 5.31 -0.53 3.75
N ALA A 130 4.31 -0.09 3.01
CA ALA A 130 2.94 -0.03 3.51
C ALA A 130 1.93 -0.29 2.39
N LEU A 131 0.80 -0.89 2.75
CA LEU A 131 -0.36 -1.04 1.89
C LEU A 131 -1.35 0.07 2.20
N CYS A 132 -2.00 0.63 1.18
CA CYS A 132 -2.99 1.68 1.39
C CYS A 132 -4.30 1.41 0.63
N GLY A 133 -5.40 1.71 1.32
CA GLY A 133 -6.75 1.54 0.79
C GLY A 133 -7.81 2.08 1.76
N THR A 134 -9.04 2.16 1.31
CA THR A 134 -10.14 2.79 2.07
C THR A 134 -10.38 2.13 3.44
N ALA A 135 -10.24 0.81 3.53
CA ALA A 135 -10.57 0.08 4.76
C ALA A 135 -9.59 0.32 5.91
N ALA A 136 -8.30 0.33 5.61
CA ALA A 136 -7.23 0.42 6.62
C ALA A 136 -6.53 1.78 6.63
N VAL A 137 -6.83 2.64 5.67
CA VAL A 137 -6.09 3.87 5.36
C VAL A 137 -4.66 3.52 4.94
N LEU A 138 -3.84 3.04 5.87
CA LEU A 138 -2.49 2.54 5.64
C LEU A 138 -2.20 1.41 6.65
N ALA A 139 -1.74 0.27 6.12
CA ALA A 139 -1.29 -0.90 6.89
C ALA A 139 0.21 -1.12 6.66
N PRO A 140 1.04 -1.10 7.70
CA PRO A 140 2.47 -1.31 7.55
C PRO A 140 2.78 -2.76 7.17
N VAL A 141 3.80 -2.95 6.32
CA VAL A 141 4.36 -4.25 5.99
C VAL A 141 5.70 -4.39 6.69
N GLY A 142 5.82 -5.42 7.51
CA GLY A 142 7.07 -5.71 8.24
C GLY A 142 7.98 -6.66 7.48
N MET A 143 7.41 -7.50 6.60
CA MET A 143 8.16 -8.50 5.85
C MET A 143 7.47 -8.85 4.53
N ILE A 144 8.27 -9.07 3.49
CA ILE A 144 7.84 -9.64 2.21
C ILE A 144 8.60 -10.94 1.98
N HIS A 145 7.87 -12.03 1.80
CA HIS A 145 8.42 -13.33 1.40
C HIS A 145 8.51 -13.43 -0.12
N SER A 146 9.62 -13.95 -0.63
CA SER A 146 9.79 -14.32 -2.05
C SER A 146 10.59 -15.62 -2.16
N GLU A 147 10.63 -16.22 -3.35
CA GLU A 147 11.45 -17.41 -3.62
C GLU A 147 12.96 -17.15 -3.40
N ASP A 148 13.39 -15.91 -3.64
CA ASP A 148 14.80 -15.49 -3.44
C ASP A 148 15.12 -15.20 -1.97
N GLY A 149 14.14 -15.28 -1.07
CA GLY A 149 14.28 -15.05 0.36
C GLY A 149 13.36 -13.96 0.91
N ASP A 150 13.42 -13.77 2.22
CA ASP A 150 12.60 -12.84 2.96
C ASP A 150 13.25 -11.44 3.01
N ILE A 151 12.47 -10.42 2.74
CA ILE A 151 12.84 -9.01 2.91
C ILE A 151 12.20 -8.50 4.19
N TYR A 152 13.01 -8.09 5.16
CA TYR A 152 12.58 -7.47 6.41
C TYR A 152 12.82 -5.97 6.36
N PHE A 153 11.80 -5.19 6.70
CA PHE A 153 11.95 -3.74 6.82
C PHE A 153 12.48 -3.36 8.23
N PRO A 154 13.24 -2.26 8.36
CA PRO A 154 13.84 -1.86 9.64
C PRO A 154 12.85 -1.67 10.80
N SER A 155 11.60 -1.31 10.53
CA SER A 155 10.53 -1.21 11.55
C SER A 155 10.10 -2.58 12.10
N GLY A 156 10.41 -3.68 11.37
CA GLY A 156 10.09 -5.05 11.76
C GLY A 156 8.59 -5.31 11.87
N MET A 157 8.26 -6.31 12.72
CA MET A 157 6.88 -6.74 12.96
C MET A 157 6.25 -6.09 14.20
N ASP A 158 6.98 -5.20 14.89
CA ASP A 158 6.54 -4.67 16.18
C ASP A 158 5.84 -3.32 16.06
N LYS A 159 6.25 -2.50 15.10
CA LYS A 159 5.76 -1.12 14.95
C LYS A 159 5.65 -0.69 13.50
N ILE A 160 4.82 0.30 13.26
CA ILE A 160 4.73 1.01 11.99
C ILE A 160 6.01 1.83 11.76
N GLY A 161 6.46 1.94 10.52
CA GLY A 161 7.57 2.82 10.14
C GLY A 161 7.26 4.29 10.47
N GLU A 162 8.28 5.07 10.73
CA GLU A 162 8.14 6.46 11.21
C GLU A 162 7.38 7.34 10.21
N ILE A 163 7.77 7.28 8.94
CA ILE A 163 7.17 8.10 7.87
C ILE A 163 5.75 7.63 7.58
N SER A 164 5.55 6.33 7.41
CA SER A 164 4.23 5.73 7.20
C SER A 164 3.27 6.05 8.34
N GLY A 165 3.76 6.04 9.57
CA GLY A 165 3.00 6.41 10.77
C GLY A 165 2.55 7.87 10.73
N LYS A 166 3.46 8.80 10.43
CA LYS A 166 3.15 10.23 10.31
C LYS A 166 2.13 10.51 9.20
N ILE A 167 2.30 9.91 8.02
CA ILE A 167 1.37 10.08 6.89
C ILE A 167 -0.02 9.59 7.28
N ARG A 168 -0.11 8.38 7.88
CA ARG A 168 -1.37 7.80 8.33
C ARG A 168 -2.07 8.67 9.38
N GLU A 169 -1.35 9.08 10.41
CA GLU A 169 -1.88 9.89 11.50
C GLU A 169 -2.41 11.24 10.99
N THR A 170 -1.65 11.90 10.12
CA THR A 170 -2.05 13.19 9.53
C THR A 170 -3.33 13.04 8.71
N LEU A 171 -3.45 12.00 7.86
CA LEU A 171 -4.68 11.79 7.10
C LEU A 171 -5.88 11.49 8.01
N LEU A 172 -5.68 10.73 9.08
CA LEU A 172 -6.75 10.47 10.06
C LEU A 172 -7.19 11.75 10.78
N LYS A 173 -6.26 12.62 11.17
CA LYS A 173 -6.57 13.92 11.78
C LYS A 173 -7.35 14.85 10.83
N ILE A 174 -7.02 14.82 9.54
CA ILE A 174 -7.81 15.52 8.51
C ILE A 174 -9.23 14.95 8.46
N GLN A 175 -9.37 13.64 8.40
CA GLN A 175 -10.68 12.97 8.31
C GLN A 175 -11.55 13.16 9.55
N SER A 176 -10.94 13.32 10.73
CA SER A 176 -11.65 13.63 11.99
C SER A 176 -11.84 15.11 12.25
N CYS A 177 -11.41 15.98 11.32
CA CYS A 177 -11.46 17.44 11.45
C CYS A 177 -10.64 17.99 12.64
N GLU A 178 -9.61 17.26 13.07
CA GLU A 178 -8.69 17.72 14.13
C GLU A 178 -7.65 18.72 13.60
N ILE A 179 -7.35 18.65 12.31
CA ILE A 179 -6.51 19.62 11.61
C ILE A 179 -7.21 20.09 10.34
N GLU A 180 -6.77 21.21 9.80
CA GLU A 180 -7.33 21.80 8.58
C GLU A 180 -7.17 20.83 7.40
N ALA A 181 -8.27 20.66 6.66
CA ALA A 181 -8.30 19.85 5.46
C ALA A 181 -8.05 20.69 4.21
N PRO A 182 -7.50 20.13 3.13
CA PRO A 182 -7.49 20.78 1.84
C PRO A 182 -8.91 21.14 1.39
N GLU A 183 -9.03 22.22 0.62
CA GLU A 183 -10.32 22.66 0.10
C GLU A 183 -11.06 21.53 -0.62
N GLY A 184 -12.36 21.39 -0.31
CA GLY A 184 -13.23 20.38 -0.92
C GLY A 184 -13.09 18.95 -0.38
N TRP A 185 -12.14 18.67 0.54
CA TRP A 185 -11.99 17.31 1.09
C TRP A 185 -13.04 16.98 2.15
N ILE A 186 -13.47 17.98 2.90
CA ILE A 186 -14.47 17.82 3.96
C ILE A 186 -15.71 18.62 3.61
N ARG A 187 -16.87 17.98 3.69
CA ARG A 187 -18.18 18.64 3.54
C ARG A 187 -19.01 18.42 4.79
N ARG A 188 -19.39 19.49 5.46
CA ARG A 188 -20.38 19.41 6.54
C ARG A 188 -21.75 19.13 5.95
N ILE A 189 -22.43 18.16 6.49
CA ILE A 189 -23.83 17.86 6.23
C ILE A 189 -24.60 18.42 7.41
N LEU A 190 -25.46 19.41 7.14
CA LEU A 190 -26.33 20.01 8.14
C LEU A 190 -27.48 19.07 8.47
#